data_57f7de3aa97b14644d6c32c32de1fe55
#
_entry.id   57f7de3aa97b14644d6c32c32de1fe55
#
_cell.length_a   1.000
_cell.length_b   1.000
_cell.length_c   1.000
_cell.angle_alpha   90.00
_cell.angle_beta   90.00
_cell.angle_gamma   90.00
#
_symmetry.space_group_name_H-M   'P 1'
#
loop_
_entity.id
_entity.type
_entity.pdbx_description
1 polymer ?
#
loop_
_entity_poly.entity_id
_entity_poly.type
_entity_poly.pdbx_seq_one_letter_code
_entity_poly.pdbx_strand_id
1 'polypeptide(L)'
;MKIICGPASKELAERVSALTGFGNIPVASKVFPDGESYIRLEGSVQGENVAIVQTTCPPAQDGRLFQLAFMVDAAKRGGASKVTAVVPYLAYARQDKTFLSGEGISIETIARMLQAVGIDELVTVNIHSEITINQFPFPAKTLSAIPLLAKYFVDKGFKGAFALSPDKGAMHIAKQAQEVLGGDAGHLDKVRDRYTGQTKQTAEGLNAKDQTVIIFDDIISTGGTIVGAAKILRELGAKHVFCACVHGLLIGDSQKRILDAGVEEIVATDSVPGSVSKVSLAPLLSKELRTQK
;
A
#
# COMPACT_ATOMS: atom_id res chain seq x y z
N MET A 1 4.88 24.43 4.75
CA MET A 1 5.25 23.03 4.41
C MET A 1 5.60 22.94 2.93
N LYS A 2 6.58 22.14 2.55
CA LYS A 2 6.92 21.82 1.16
C LYS A 2 6.90 20.32 0.93
N ILE A 3 6.63 19.90 -0.31
CA ILE A 3 6.60 18.47 -0.70
C ILE A 3 7.90 18.15 -1.43
N ILE A 4 8.67 17.21 -0.92
CA ILE A 4 9.85 16.65 -1.62
C ILE A 4 9.36 15.48 -2.47
N CYS A 5 9.56 15.59 -3.79
CA CYS A 5 9.05 14.63 -4.76
C CYS A 5 10.05 13.47 -4.94
N GLY A 6 9.90 12.43 -4.13
CA GLY A 6 10.76 11.24 -4.21
C GLY A 6 10.69 10.55 -5.57
N PRO A 7 11.82 10.04 -6.09
CA PRO A 7 11.92 9.50 -7.46
C PRO A 7 10.92 8.37 -7.76
N ALA A 8 10.58 7.56 -6.76
CA ALA A 8 9.62 6.45 -6.93
C ALA A 8 8.14 6.87 -6.78
N SER A 9 7.87 8.14 -6.44
CA SER A 9 6.50 8.65 -6.23
C SER A 9 6.32 10.05 -6.83
N LYS A 10 7.10 10.42 -7.84
CA LYS A 10 7.12 11.78 -8.39
C LYS A 10 5.72 12.28 -8.76
N GLU A 11 4.98 11.54 -9.57
CA GLU A 11 3.64 11.94 -10.00
C GLU A 11 2.63 12.04 -8.85
N LEU A 12 2.70 11.14 -7.87
CA LEU A 12 1.86 11.20 -6.69
C LEU A 12 2.19 12.43 -5.84
N ALA A 13 3.49 12.72 -5.64
CA ALA A 13 3.96 13.88 -4.89
C ALA A 13 3.52 15.20 -5.55
N GLU A 14 3.63 15.31 -6.88
CA GLU A 14 3.17 16.46 -7.66
C GLU A 14 1.64 16.66 -7.53
N ARG A 15 0.85 15.57 -7.57
CA ARG A 15 -0.60 15.66 -7.33
C ARG A 15 -0.93 16.09 -5.90
N VAL A 16 -0.19 15.59 -4.90
CA VAL A 16 -0.34 16.02 -3.49
C VAL A 16 0.00 17.51 -3.36
N SER A 17 1.10 17.98 -3.97
CA SER A 17 1.48 19.39 -4.00
C SER A 17 0.37 20.26 -4.62
N ALA A 18 -0.14 19.87 -5.77
CA ALA A 18 -1.22 20.59 -6.45
C ALA A 18 -2.51 20.66 -5.61
N LEU A 19 -2.91 19.56 -4.97
CA LEU A 19 -4.11 19.53 -4.13
C LEU A 19 -3.95 20.31 -2.82
N THR A 20 -2.76 20.30 -2.21
CA THR A 20 -2.53 21.00 -0.94
C THR A 20 -2.23 22.48 -1.11
N GLY A 21 -1.70 22.89 -2.25
CA GLY A 21 -1.11 24.20 -2.51
C GLY A 21 0.28 24.35 -1.86
N PHE A 22 0.89 23.29 -1.35
CA PHE A 22 2.26 23.32 -0.82
C PHE A 22 3.26 23.35 -1.97
N GLY A 23 4.32 24.14 -1.83
CA GLY A 23 5.41 24.16 -2.81
C GLY A 23 6.07 22.79 -2.95
N ASN A 24 6.44 22.39 -4.18
CA ASN A 24 7.19 21.18 -4.42
C ASN A 24 8.70 21.44 -4.51
N ILE A 25 9.47 20.43 -4.14
CA ILE A 25 10.93 20.38 -4.28
C ILE A 25 11.25 19.15 -5.13
N PRO A 26 11.70 19.35 -6.36
CA PRO A 26 12.18 18.26 -7.20
C PRO A 26 13.40 17.59 -6.59
N VAL A 27 13.63 16.34 -6.95
CA VAL A 27 14.79 15.56 -6.54
C VAL A 27 15.56 15.11 -7.78
N ALA A 28 16.78 15.55 -7.91
CA ALA A 28 17.72 14.95 -8.85
C ALA A 28 18.19 13.61 -8.30
N SER A 29 17.95 12.54 -9.06
CA SER A 29 18.34 11.20 -8.68
C SER A 29 18.97 10.44 -9.84
N LYS A 30 19.95 9.59 -9.54
CA LYS A 30 20.52 8.62 -10.48
C LYS A 30 20.97 7.38 -9.72
N VAL A 31 21.09 6.29 -10.43
CA VAL A 31 21.78 5.09 -9.97
C VAL A 31 23.07 5.00 -10.77
N PHE A 32 24.21 4.90 -10.10
CA PHE A 32 25.49 4.72 -10.73
C PHE A 32 25.64 3.31 -11.32
N PRO A 33 26.59 3.05 -12.24
CA PRO A 33 26.77 1.72 -12.85
C PRO A 33 27.07 0.61 -11.86
N ASP A 34 27.64 0.92 -10.69
CA ASP A 34 27.90 0.02 -9.57
C ASP A 34 26.67 -0.24 -8.67
N GLY A 35 25.54 0.44 -8.95
CA GLY A 35 24.28 0.29 -8.23
C GLY A 35 24.07 1.31 -7.10
N GLU A 36 25.02 2.18 -6.80
CA GLU A 36 24.84 3.21 -5.77
C GLU A 36 23.85 4.29 -6.20
N SER A 37 23.01 4.73 -5.26
CA SER A 37 22.04 5.80 -5.49
C SER A 37 22.65 7.17 -5.17
N TYR A 38 22.38 8.15 -6.03
CA TYR A 38 22.65 9.57 -5.79
C TYR A 38 21.33 10.33 -5.64
N ILE A 39 21.29 11.22 -4.64
CA ILE A 39 20.12 12.08 -4.35
C ILE A 39 20.61 13.52 -4.12
N ARG A 40 19.90 14.49 -4.72
CA ARG A 40 20.08 15.92 -4.47
C ARG A 40 18.71 16.63 -4.49
N LEU A 41 18.40 17.37 -3.45
CA LEU A 41 17.21 18.26 -3.43
C LEU A 41 17.45 19.47 -4.32
N GLU A 42 16.51 19.80 -5.19
CA GLU A 42 16.61 20.94 -6.13
C GLU A 42 15.79 22.14 -5.64
N GLY A 43 15.93 22.46 -4.34
CA GLY A 43 15.28 23.60 -3.71
C GLY A 43 15.64 23.74 -2.25
N SER A 44 15.42 24.93 -1.67
CA SER A 44 15.69 25.21 -0.26
C SER A 44 14.60 24.63 0.64
N VAL A 45 15.04 24.02 1.73
CA VAL A 45 14.18 23.49 2.83
C VAL A 45 14.44 24.23 4.16
N GLN A 46 15.30 25.24 4.15
CA GLN A 46 15.71 25.98 5.35
C GLN A 46 14.51 26.54 6.10
N GLY A 47 14.35 26.13 7.38
CA GLY A 47 13.26 26.56 8.25
C GLY A 47 11.88 26.01 7.90
N GLU A 48 11.77 25.13 6.90
CA GLU A 48 10.51 24.57 6.43
C GLU A 48 10.15 23.26 7.13
N ASN A 49 8.86 23.02 7.32
CA ASN A 49 8.34 21.67 7.47
C ASN A 49 8.28 21.02 6.09
N VAL A 50 8.79 19.80 5.94
CA VAL A 50 8.80 19.09 4.66
C VAL A 50 8.13 17.73 4.78
N ALA A 51 7.41 17.33 3.72
CA ALA A 51 6.89 15.99 3.55
C ALA A 51 7.57 15.32 2.35
N ILE A 52 8.29 14.22 2.57
CA ILE A 52 8.98 13.44 1.54
C ILE A 52 8.03 12.33 1.09
N VAL A 53 7.52 12.40 -0.14
CA VAL A 53 6.64 11.36 -0.69
C VAL A 53 7.47 10.38 -1.49
N GLN A 54 7.66 9.17 -0.95
CA GLN A 54 8.50 8.12 -1.57
C GLN A 54 7.98 6.73 -1.24
N THR A 55 7.46 6.01 -2.23
CA THR A 55 7.13 4.58 -2.09
C THR A 55 8.38 3.71 -2.11
N THR A 56 8.35 2.56 -1.40
CA THR A 56 9.45 1.60 -1.38
C THR A 56 9.09 0.29 -2.08
N CYS A 57 8.32 0.38 -3.18
CA CYS A 57 7.80 -0.77 -3.91
C CYS A 57 8.86 -1.50 -4.76
N PRO A 58 8.60 -2.76 -5.21
CA PRO A 58 9.44 -3.46 -6.17
C PRO A 58 9.64 -2.68 -7.50
N PRO A 59 10.70 -3.01 -8.28
CA PRO A 59 11.71 -4.06 -8.03
C PRO A 59 12.93 -3.60 -7.23
N ALA A 60 12.99 -2.37 -6.75
CA ALA A 60 14.17 -1.77 -6.14
C ALA A 60 13.90 -1.31 -4.69
N GLN A 61 13.27 -2.15 -3.87
CA GLN A 61 12.85 -1.81 -2.51
C GLN A 61 13.99 -1.25 -1.67
N ASP A 62 15.13 -1.94 -1.65
CA ASP A 62 16.30 -1.58 -0.86
C ASP A 62 16.86 -0.23 -1.30
N GLY A 63 17.08 -0.06 -2.60
CA GLY A 63 17.55 1.21 -3.18
C GLY A 63 16.58 2.37 -2.87
N ARG A 64 15.28 2.13 -2.92
CA ARG A 64 14.25 3.15 -2.60
C ARG A 64 14.22 3.52 -1.12
N LEU A 65 14.51 2.57 -0.23
CA LEU A 65 14.69 2.84 1.20
C LEU A 65 15.93 3.69 1.44
N PHE A 66 17.07 3.36 0.81
CA PHE A 66 18.26 4.20 0.89
C PHE A 66 18.02 5.59 0.30
N GLN A 67 17.34 5.70 -0.84
CA GLN A 67 16.97 7.00 -1.42
C GLN A 67 16.11 7.82 -0.44
N LEU A 68 15.16 7.18 0.27
CA LEU A 68 14.38 7.84 1.32
C LEU A 68 15.28 8.34 2.44
N ALA A 69 16.17 7.50 2.95
CA ALA A 69 17.12 7.88 4.00
C ALA A 69 18.01 9.06 3.58
N PHE A 70 18.52 9.05 2.34
CA PHE A 70 19.32 10.15 1.81
C PHE A 70 18.52 11.45 1.64
N MET A 71 17.24 11.38 1.26
CA MET A 71 16.38 12.57 1.21
C MET A 71 16.10 13.14 2.61
N VAL A 72 15.91 12.28 3.62
CA VAL A 72 15.75 12.71 5.02
C VAL A 72 17.02 13.42 5.50
N ASP A 73 18.20 12.81 5.33
CA ASP A 73 19.49 13.41 5.71
C ASP A 73 19.72 14.76 4.98
N ALA A 74 19.48 14.78 3.67
CA ALA A 74 19.62 16.01 2.87
C ALA A 74 18.67 17.12 3.34
N ALA A 75 17.43 16.79 3.70
CA ALA A 75 16.47 17.75 4.25
C ALA A 75 16.92 18.28 5.62
N LYS A 76 17.39 17.41 6.52
CA LYS A 76 17.91 17.82 7.84
C LYS A 76 19.17 18.69 7.71
N ARG A 77 20.13 18.31 6.88
CA ARG A 77 21.32 19.14 6.60
C ARG A 77 20.97 20.46 5.92
N GLY A 78 19.90 20.48 5.11
CA GLY A 78 19.37 21.70 4.50
C GLY A 78 18.60 22.60 5.47
N GLY A 79 18.50 22.24 6.75
CA GLY A 79 17.87 23.05 7.81
C GLY A 79 16.36 22.93 7.86
N ALA A 80 15.76 21.83 7.41
CA ALA A 80 14.33 21.58 7.58
C ALA A 80 13.96 21.49 9.07
N SER A 81 12.90 22.19 9.45
CA SER A 81 12.42 22.23 10.85
C SER A 81 11.76 20.90 11.27
N LYS A 82 10.99 20.30 10.35
CA LYS A 82 10.37 18.98 10.54
C LYS A 82 10.42 18.19 9.23
N VAL A 83 10.71 16.90 9.32
CA VAL A 83 10.73 15.98 8.17
C VAL A 83 9.71 14.86 8.42
N THR A 84 8.61 14.88 7.67
CA THR A 84 7.63 13.81 7.62
C THR A 84 7.89 12.92 6.40
N ALA A 85 8.16 11.62 6.58
CA ALA A 85 8.19 10.69 5.48
C ALA A 85 6.78 10.18 5.19
N VAL A 86 6.32 10.38 3.96
CA VAL A 86 5.07 9.82 3.43
C VAL A 86 5.44 8.66 2.54
N VAL A 87 5.27 7.44 3.04
CA VAL A 87 5.68 6.20 2.37
C VAL A 87 4.44 5.38 2.05
N PRO A 88 3.80 5.61 0.86
CA PRO A 88 2.54 4.96 0.53
C PRO A 88 2.60 3.43 0.65
N TYR A 89 3.61 2.79 0.07
CA TYR A 89 3.94 1.38 0.31
C TYR A 89 5.26 1.28 1.06
N LEU A 90 5.22 0.75 2.28
CA LEU A 90 6.40 0.50 3.10
C LEU A 90 6.81 -0.97 2.98
N ALA A 91 7.93 -1.21 2.31
CA ALA A 91 8.52 -2.56 2.21
C ALA A 91 8.94 -3.08 3.59
N TYR A 92 9.10 -4.40 3.69
CA TYR A 92 9.50 -5.13 4.92
C TYR A 92 8.47 -5.15 6.05
N ALA A 93 7.30 -4.49 5.92
CA ALA A 93 6.24 -4.50 6.92
C ALA A 93 5.57 -5.88 7.11
N ARG A 94 5.90 -6.87 6.27
CA ARG A 94 5.44 -8.27 6.40
C ARG A 94 6.32 -9.11 7.31
N GLN A 95 7.53 -8.64 7.66
CA GLN A 95 8.44 -9.25 8.63
C GLN A 95 8.42 -8.42 9.93
N ASP A 96 7.30 -8.52 10.63
CA ASP A 96 6.97 -7.75 11.84
C ASP A 96 7.24 -8.52 13.14
N LYS A 97 7.64 -9.77 13.01
CA LYS A 97 7.99 -10.67 14.13
C LYS A 97 8.96 -11.76 13.68
N THR A 98 9.58 -12.43 14.63
CA THR A 98 10.39 -13.62 14.41
C THR A 98 9.49 -14.83 14.22
N PHE A 99 9.63 -15.55 13.12
CA PHE A 99 8.93 -16.81 12.82
C PHE A 99 9.83 -18.02 13.12
N LEU A 100 11.13 -17.89 12.88
CA LEU A 100 12.15 -18.91 13.14
C LEU A 100 13.28 -18.32 13.97
N SER A 101 13.95 -19.17 14.75
CA SER A 101 15.14 -18.75 15.52
C SER A 101 16.23 -18.22 14.58
N GLY A 102 16.83 -17.09 14.94
CA GLY A 102 17.88 -16.43 14.16
C GLY A 102 17.37 -15.39 13.14
N GLU A 103 16.06 -15.25 12.95
CA GLU A 103 15.50 -14.18 12.10
C GLU A 103 15.56 -12.81 12.80
N GLY A 104 15.82 -11.77 12.03
CA GLY A 104 15.62 -10.40 12.45
C GLY A 104 14.18 -9.93 12.22
N ILE A 105 13.76 -8.87 12.90
CA ILE A 105 12.52 -8.18 12.64
C ILE A 105 12.85 -7.01 11.70
N SER A 106 12.62 -7.23 10.38
CA SER A 106 13.10 -6.31 9.34
C SER A 106 12.50 -4.91 9.49
N ILE A 107 11.21 -4.80 9.81
CA ILE A 107 10.55 -3.50 9.94
C ILE A 107 11.12 -2.68 11.10
N GLU A 108 11.50 -3.30 12.21
CA GLU A 108 12.16 -2.59 13.32
C GLU A 108 13.55 -2.07 12.93
N THR A 109 14.28 -2.83 12.11
CA THR A 109 15.59 -2.39 11.60
C THR A 109 15.43 -1.18 10.69
N ILE A 110 14.44 -1.18 9.80
CA ILE A 110 14.09 -0.03 8.95
C ILE A 110 13.68 1.17 9.82
N ALA A 111 12.85 0.96 10.84
CA ALA A 111 12.43 2.02 11.75
C ALA A 111 13.63 2.69 12.45
N ARG A 112 14.57 1.90 12.98
CA ARG A 112 15.81 2.41 13.60
C ARG A 112 16.71 3.14 12.61
N MET A 113 16.82 2.65 11.37
CA MET A 113 17.55 3.32 10.31
C MET A 113 16.95 4.72 10.00
N LEU A 114 15.63 4.80 9.84
CA LEU A 114 14.94 6.06 9.59
C LEU A 114 15.06 7.03 10.75
N GLN A 115 15.01 6.54 11.99
CA GLN A 115 15.27 7.35 13.18
C GLN A 115 16.68 7.93 13.18
N ALA A 116 17.69 7.10 12.86
CA ALA A 116 19.09 7.51 12.87
C ALA A 116 19.42 8.62 11.85
N VAL A 117 18.70 8.67 10.70
CA VAL A 117 18.85 9.75 9.72
C VAL A 117 18.00 10.99 10.05
N GLY A 118 17.19 10.95 11.13
CA GLY A 118 16.50 12.12 11.68
C GLY A 118 15.07 12.34 11.18
N ILE A 119 14.35 11.29 10.81
CA ILE A 119 12.90 11.42 10.55
C ILE A 119 12.16 11.88 11.82
N ASP A 120 11.18 12.77 11.65
CA ASP A 120 10.34 13.21 12.77
C ASP A 120 8.98 12.50 12.81
N GLU A 121 8.47 12.07 11.64
CA GLU A 121 7.16 11.42 11.55
C GLU A 121 7.07 10.54 10.29
N LEU A 122 6.35 9.43 10.38
CA LEU A 122 6.02 8.55 9.26
C LEU A 122 4.50 8.52 9.02
N VAL A 123 4.11 8.70 7.76
CA VAL A 123 2.75 8.43 7.28
C VAL A 123 2.83 7.34 6.21
N THR A 124 2.11 6.25 6.41
CA THR A 124 2.01 5.17 5.42
C THR A 124 0.54 4.86 5.10
N VAL A 125 0.27 3.96 4.17
CA VAL A 125 -1.09 3.59 3.79
C VAL A 125 -1.24 2.08 3.92
N ASN A 126 -2.29 1.62 4.60
CA ASN A 126 -2.61 0.21 4.82
C ASN A 126 -1.36 -0.67 5.05
N ILE A 127 -0.55 -0.30 6.05
CA ILE A 127 0.59 -1.15 6.44
C ILE A 127 0.09 -2.55 6.77
N HIS A 128 0.80 -3.58 6.33
CA HIS A 128 0.36 -4.98 6.45
C HIS A 128 -0.06 -5.41 7.87
N SER A 129 0.62 -4.90 8.87
CA SER A 129 0.29 -5.12 10.29
C SER A 129 0.17 -3.79 11.01
N GLU A 130 -1.04 -3.37 11.37
CA GLU A 130 -1.27 -2.08 12.04
C GLU A 130 -0.59 -2.00 13.41
N ILE A 131 -0.41 -3.14 14.09
CA ILE A 131 0.29 -3.21 15.38
C ILE A 131 1.72 -2.73 15.25
N THR A 132 2.34 -2.94 14.08
CA THR A 132 3.71 -2.51 13.79
C THR A 132 3.90 -1.00 13.93
N ILE A 133 2.86 -0.20 13.70
CA ILE A 133 2.91 1.26 13.85
C ILE A 133 3.35 1.66 15.26
N ASN A 134 2.92 0.91 16.28
CA ASN A 134 3.26 1.19 17.68
C ASN A 134 4.72 0.81 18.04
N GLN A 135 5.41 0.10 17.16
CA GLN A 135 6.81 -0.32 17.35
C GLN A 135 7.82 0.71 16.80
N PHE A 136 7.34 1.73 16.07
CA PHE A 136 8.21 2.78 15.55
C PHE A 136 8.70 3.67 16.70
N PRO A 137 10.02 4.01 16.76
CA PRO A 137 10.60 4.85 17.84
C PRO A 137 10.33 6.35 17.63
N PHE A 138 9.45 6.72 16.73
CA PHE A 138 8.98 8.07 16.41
C PHE A 138 7.49 8.02 16.04
N PRO A 139 6.78 9.16 16.01
CA PRO A 139 5.39 9.21 15.59
C PRO A 139 5.18 8.57 14.21
N ALA A 140 4.30 7.58 14.14
CA ALA A 140 3.96 6.90 12.91
C ALA A 140 2.45 6.68 12.83
N LYS A 141 1.90 6.70 11.62
CA LYS A 141 0.48 6.39 11.38
C LYS A 141 0.28 5.70 10.04
N THR A 142 -0.77 4.92 9.96
CA THR A 142 -1.25 4.32 8.70
C THR A 142 -2.63 4.88 8.36
N LEU A 143 -2.85 5.20 7.08
CA LEU A 143 -4.12 5.67 6.56
C LEU A 143 -4.81 4.52 5.81
N SER A 144 -6.14 4.48 5.80
CA SER A 144 -6.86 3.49 5.00
C SER A 144 -7.27 4.06 3.64
N ALA A 145 -6.87 3.38 2.56
CA ALA A 145 -7.30 3.65 1.20
C ALA A 145 -8.48 2.76 0.76
N ILE A 146 -8.94 1.85 1.60
CA ILE A 146 -10.05 0.94 1.28
C ILE A 146 -11.33 1.70 0.90
N PRO A 147 -11.72 2.79 1.61
CA PRO A 147 -12.88 3.58 1.20
C PRO A 147 -12.75 4.19 -0.20
N LEU A 148 -11.53 4.57 -0.63
CA LEU A 148 -11.30 5.08 -1.99
C LEU A 148 -11.48 4.00 -3.06
N LEU A 149 -10.96 2.79 -2.79
CA LEU A 149 -11.14 1.64 -3.67
C LEU A 149 -12.62 1.25 -3.78
N ALA A 150 -13.34 1.18 -2.66
CA ALA A 150 -14.76 0.87 -2.64
C ALA A 150 -15.57 1.93 -3.41
N LYS A 151 -15.24 3.22 -3.21
CA LYS A 151 -15.88 4.32 -3.95
C LYS A 151 -15.70 4.19 -5.46
N TYR A 152 -14.53 3.76 -5.95
CA TYR A 152 -14.30 3.51 -7.37
C TYR A 152 -15.35 2.58 -7.97
N PHE A 153 -15.72 1.50 -7.27
CA PHE A 153 -16.73 0.56 -7.72
C PHE A 153 -18.15 1.13 -7.60
N VAL A 154 -18.43 1.92 -6.56
CA VAL A 154 -19.73 2.64 -6.46
C VAL A 154 -19.90 3.59 -7.65
N ASP A 155 -18.85 4.34 -8.01
CA ASP A 155 -18.87 5.27 -9.13
C ASP A 155 -19.03 4.55 -10.50
N LYS A 156 -18.65 3.26 -10.57
CA LYS A 156 -18.87 2.37 -11.72
C LYS A 156 -20.25 1.71 -11.73
N GLY A 157 -21.12 1.98 -10.76
CA GLY A 157 -22.47 1.42 -10.70
C GLY A 157 -22.59 0.12 -9.90
N PHE A 158 -21.56 -0.31 -9.19
CA PHE A 158 -21.57 -1.54 -8.37
C PHE A 158 -21.93 -1.28 -6.90
N LYS A 159 -22.79 -0.29 -6.64
CA LYS A 159 -23.36 -0.09 -5.30
C LYS A 159 -24.14 -1.34 -4.88
N GLY A 160 -23.99 -1.75 -3.64
CA GLY A 160 -24.60 -2.99 -3.13
C GLY A 160 -23.79 -4.26 -3.41
N ALA A 161 -22.62 -4.17 -4.04
CA ALA A 161 -21.74 -5.33 -4.25
C ALA A 161 -21.27 -5.93 -2.92
N PHE A 162 -21.05 -7.25 -2.91
CA PHE A 162 -20.52 -7.98 -1.76
C PHE A 162 -19.02 -7.69 -1.61
N ALA A 163 -18.57 -7.26 -0.44
CA ALA A 163 -17.17 -7.08 -0.10
C ALA A 163 -16.59 -8.38 0.48
N LEU A 164 -15.65 -9.00 -0.22
CA LEU A 164 -14.99 -10.24 0.22
C LEU A 164 -13.56 -9.99 0.63
N SER A 165 -13.15 -10.47 1.78
CA SER A 165 -11.74 -10.61 2.09
C SER A 165 -11.24 -12.04 1.79
N PRO A 166 -9.99 -12.20 1.32
CA PRO A 166 -9.47 -13.51 0.93
C PRO A 166 -9.20 -14.44 2.12
N ASP A 167 -9.23 -13.92 3.34
CA ASP A 167 -9.14 -14.69 4.57
C ASP A 167 -9.70 -13.90 5.78
N LYS A 168 -9.82 -14.60 6.91
CA LYS A 168 -10.34 -14.05 8.16
C LYS A 168 -9.51 -12.90 8.72
N GLY A 169 -8.19 -12.91 8.52
CA GLY A 169 -7.29 -11.85 9.01
C GLY A 169 -7.57 -10.50 8.37
N ALA A 170 -7.96 -10.50 7.09
CA ALA A 170 -8.30 -9.29 6.34
C ALA A 170 -9.79 -8.89 6.42
N MET A 171 -10.59 -9.49 7.31
CA MET A 171 -12.04 -9.19 7.41
C MET A 171 -12.33 -7.72 7.73
N HIS A 172 -11.44 -7.04 8.46
CA HIS A 172 -11.57 -5.62 8.75
C HIS A 172 -11.54 -4.77 7.46
N ILE A 173 -10.79 -5.19 6.43
CA ILE A 173 -10.72 -4.56 5.11
C ILE A 173 -12.08 -4.70 4.39
N ALA A 174 -12.65 -5.91 4.36
CA ALA A 174 -13.97 -6.13 3.76
C ALA A 174 -15.07 -5.31 4.45
N LYS A 175 -15.03 -5.18 5.77
CA LYS A 175 -15.98 -4.33 6.52
C LYS A 175 -15.86 -2.86 6.17
N GLN A 176 -14.65 -2.31 6.07
CA GLN A 176 -14.45 -0.92 5.64
C GLN A 176 -14.97 -0.69 4.21
N ALA A 177 -14.77 -1.66 3.30
CA ALA A 177 -15.30 -1.58 1.95
C ALA A 177 -16.86 -1.65 1.94
N GLN A 178 -17.44 -2.51 2.75
CA GLN A 178 -18.88 -2.65 2.93
C GLN A 178 -19.56 -1.34 3.30
N GLU A 179 -18.98 -0.57 4.23
CA GLU A 179 -19.52 0.72 4.68
C GLU A 179 -19.72 1.70 3.51
N VAL A 180 -18.90 1.60 2.46
CA VAL A 180 -19.01 2.45 1.27
C VAL A 180 -19.86 1.81 0.17
N LEU A 181 -19.72 0.49 -0.05
CA LEU A 181 -20.48 -0.25 -1.07
C LEU A 181 -21.96 -0.37 -0.72
N GLY A 182 -22.31 -0.53 0.56
CA GLY A 182 -23.69 -0.69 1.04
C GLY A 182 -24.27 -2.09 0.84
N GLY A 183 -23.46 -3.08 0.47
CA GLY A 183 -23.84 -4.51 0.42
C GLY A 183 -23.44 -5.25 1.69
N ASP A 184 -23.24 -6.57 1.57
CA ASP A 184 -22.74 -7.41 2.64
C ASP A 184 -21.22 -7.56 2.59
N ALA A 185 -20.63 -8.10 3.68
CA ALA A 185 -19.22 -8.44 3.75
C ALA A 185 -18.98 -9.84 4.30
N GLY A 186 -17.93 -10.48 3.83
CA GLY A 186 -17.52 -11.80 4.28
C GLY A 186 -16.06 -12.10 4.02
N HIS A 187 -15.64 -13.30 4.35
CA HIS A 187 -14.29 -13.79 4.11
C HIS A 187 -14.31 -15.26 3.67
N LEU A 188 -13.22 -15.72 3.08
CA LEU A 188 -12.96 -17.13 2.86
C LEU A 188 -12.18 -17.69 4.04
N ASP A 189 -12.49 -18.91 4.44
CA ASP A 189 -11.70 -19.64 5.42
C ASP A 189 -10.48 -20.27 4.75
N LYS A 190 -9.33 -20.23 5.44
CA LYS A 190 -8.12 -20.94 5.02
C LYS A 190 -7.94 -22.17 5.89
N VAL A 191 -8.08 -23.35 5.28
CA VAL A 191 -7.77 -24.62 5.93
C VAL A 191 -6.39 -25.06 5.44
N ARG A 192 -5.45 -25.20 6.38
CA ARG A 192 -4.13 -25.74 6.09
C ARG A 192 -4.16 -27.25 6.27
N ASP A 193 -3.88 -27.96 5.19
CA ASP A 193 -3.67 -29.41 5.27
C ASP A 193 -2.42 -29.69 6.11
N ARG A 194 -2.60 -30.43 7.22
CA ARG A 194 -1.55 -30.70 8.19
C ARG A 194 -0.49 -31.69 7.66
N TYR A 195 -0.83 -32.46 6.63
CA TYR A 195 0.09 -33.47 6.06
C TYR A 195 0.87 -32.93 4.87
N THR A 196 0.22 -32.18 3.99
CA THR A 196 0.85 -31.65 2.78
C THR A 196 1.37 -30.22 2.95
N GLY A 197 0.95 -29.52 4.01
CA GLY A 197 1.27 -28.12 4.23
C GLY A 197 0.55 -27.17 3.24
N GLN A 198 -0.24 -27.71 2.31
CA GLN A 198 -0.99 -26.91 1.35
C GLN A 198 -2.14 -26.16 2.03
N THR A 199 -2.36 -24.94 1.63
CA THR A 199 -3.48 -24.11 2.10
C THR A 199 -4.61 -24.17 1.08
N LYS A 200 -5.79 -24.62 1.49
CA LYS A 200 -7.00 -24.60 0.69
C LYS A 200 -7.95 -23.56 1.25
N GLN A 201 -8.54 -22.75 0.37
CA GLN A 201 -9.61 -21.82 0.74
C GLN A 201 -10.96 -22.56 0.67
N THR A 202 -11.87 -22.23 1.59
CA THR A 202 -13.24 -22.72 1.61
C THR A 202 -14.19 -21.54 1.81
N ALA A 203 -15.41 -21.69 1.32
CA ALA A 203 -16.44 -20.65 1.32
C ALA A 203 -17.68 -21.12 2.10
N GLU A 204 -17.49 -21.71 3.28
CA GLU A 204 -18.59 -22.22 4.09
C GLU A 204 -19.55 -21.08 4.47
N GLY A 205 -20.83 -21.20 4.10
CA GLY A 205 -21.86 -20.19 4.35
C GLY A 205 -21.85 -18.96 3.42
N LEU A 206 -20.93 -18.86 2.44
CA LEU A 206 -20.92 -17.77 1.46
C LEU A 206 -21.92 -18.03 0.34
N ASN A 207 -22.94 -17.19 0.21
CA ASN A 207 -23.83 -17.19 -0.95
C ASN A 207 -23.38 -16.13 -1.94
N ALA A 208 -22.72 -16.54 -3.04
CA ALA A 208 -22.25 -15.64 -4.10
C ALA A 208 -23.11 -15.72 -5.37
N LYS A 209 -24.11 -16.62 -5.42
CA LYS A 209 -24.92 -16.86 -6.63
C LYS A 209 -25.58 -15.56 -7.10
N ASP A 210 -25.40 -15.26 -8.38
CA ASP A 210 -25.94 -14.09 -9.07
C ASP A 210 -25.50 -12.73 -8.50
N GLN A 211 -24.51 -12.71 -7.59
CA GLN A 211 -24.01 -11.50 -6.96
C GLN A 211 -22.79 -10.92 -7.70
N THR A 212 -22.62 -9.61 -7.56
CA THR A 212 -21.34 -8.93 -7.82
C THR A 212 -20.49 -9.01 -6.56
N VAL A 213 -19.31 -9.62 -6.65
CA VAL A 213 -18.38 -9.77 -5.55
C VAL A 213 -17.08 -9.04 -5.86
N ILE A 214 -16.62 -8.23 -4.92
CA ILE A 214 -15.34 -7.53 -5.03
C ILE A 214 -14.42 -8.05 -3.93
N ILE A 215 -13.31 -8.65 -4.32
CA ILE A 215 -12.28 -9.14 -3.40
C ILE A 215 -11.39 -7.97 -3.01
N PHE A 216 -11.29 -7.66 -1.71
CA PHE A 216 -10.44 -6.60 -1.18
C PHE A 216 -9.26 -7.19 -0.39
N ASP A 217 -8.05 -6.67 -0.66
CA ASP A 217 -6.83 -7.05 0.05
C ASP A 217 -5.94 -5.82 0.27
N ASP A 218 -5.01 -5.87 1.22
CA ASP A 218 -3.98 -4.84 1.38
C ASP A 218 -2.93 -4.95 0.27
N ILE A 219 -2.40 -6.14 0.01
CA ILE A 219 -1.29 -6.41 -0.92
C ILE A 219 -1.62 -7.59 -1.84
N ILE A 220 -1.52 -7.39 -3.15
CA ILE A 220 -1.45 -8.49 -4.11
C ILE A 220 -0.01 -8.61 -4.62
N SER A 221 0.68 -9.68 -4.21
CA SER A 221 2.04 -9.99 -4.66
C SER A 221 2.02 -11.05 -5.78
N THR A 222 2.12 -12.33 -5.45
CA THR A 222 2.05 -13.43 -6.43
C THR A 222 0.63 -13.75 -6.90
N GLY A 223 -0.39 -13.24 -6.23
CA GLY A 223 -1.79 -13.39 -6.61
C GLY A 223 -2.43 -14.75 -6.31
N GLY A 224 -1.69 -15.72 -5.74
CA GLY A 224 -2.21 -17.07 -5.50
C GLY A 224 -3.51 -17.10 -4.68
N THR A 225 -3.60 -16.28 -3.65
CA THR A 225 -4.79 -16.15 -2.79
C THR A 225 -6.00 -15.64 -3.59
N ILE A 226 -5.78 -14.62 -4.44
CA ILE A 226 -6.85 -14.06 -5.27
C ILE A 226 -7.32 -15.03 -6.35
N VAL A 227 -6.39 -15.77 -6.97
CA VAL A 227 -6.71 -16.82 -7.93
C VAL A 227 -7.59 -17.89 -7.29
N GLY A 228 -7.25 -18.34 -6.07
CA GLY A 228 -8.06 -19.30 -5.33
C GLY A 228 -9.46 -18.77 -5.03
N ALA A 229 -9.55 -17.55 -4.52
CA ALA A 229 -10.82 -16.89 -4.22
C ALA A 229 -11.70 -16.73 -5.47
N ALA A 230 -11.13 -16.28 -6.58
CA ALA A 230 -11.87 -16.09 -7.82
C ALA A 230 -12.48 -17.39 -8.36
N LYS A 231 -11.73 -18.50 -8.34
CA LYS A 231 -12.22 -19.82 -8.76
C LYS A 231 -13.42 -20.27 -7.92
N ILE A 232 -13.32 -20.15 -6.59
CA ILE A 232 -14.42 -20.50 -5.67
C ILE A 232 -15.65 -19.65 -5.97
N LEU A 233 -15.51 -18.34 -6.16
CA LEU A 233 -16.61 -17.44 -6.47
C LEU A 233 -17.30 -17.81 -7.79
N ARG A 234 -16.53 -18.17 -8.81
CA ARG A 234 -17.08 -18.63 -10.10
C ARG A 234 -17.81 -19.98 -9.95
N GLU A 235 -17.29 -20.91 -9.17
CA GLU A 235 -17.96 -22.19 -8.85
C GLU A 235 -19.27 -21.96 -8.07
N LEU A 236 -19.34 -20.94 -7.20
CA LEU A 236 -20.55 -20.52 -6.49
C LEU A 236 -21.53 -19.71 -7.33
N GLY A 237 -21.24 -19.46 -8.62
CA GLY A 237 -22.12 -18.76 -9.54
C GLY A 237 -22.15 -17.24 -9.39
N ALA A 238 -21.07 -16.62 -8.91
CA ALA A 238 -20.96 -15.17 -8.86
C ALA A 238 -21.12 -14.57 -10.27
N LYS A 239 -21.98 -13.55 -10.39
CA LYS A 239 -22.26 -12.86 -11.66
C LYS A 239 -21.06 -12.08 -12.14
N HIS A 240 -20.50 -11.25 -11.25
CA HIS A 240 -19.30 -10.46 -11.51
C HIS A 240 -18.29 -10.68 -10.38
N VAL A 241 -17.01 -10.81 -10.73
CA VAL A 241 -15.90 -10.94 -9.79
C VAL A 241 -14.85 -9.89 -10.13
N PHE A 242 -14.63 -8.97 -9.19
CA PHE A 242 -13.59 -7.94 -9.26
C PHE A 242 -12.57 -8.14 -8.15
N CYS A 243 -11.42 -7.52 -8.30
CA CYS A 243 -10.40 -7.49 -7.27
C CYS A 243 -9.86 -6.08 -7.06
N ALA A 244 -9.78 -5.66 -5.79
CA ALA A 244 -9.23 -4.38 -5.38
C ALA A 244 -8.13 -4.59 -4.34
N CYS A 245 -7.00 -3.90 -4.48
CA CYS A 245 -5.96 -3.90 -3.46
C CYS A 245 -5.34 -2.51 -3.29
N VAL A 246 -4.81 -2.27 -2.11
CA VAL A 246 -4.09 -1.01 -1.90
C VAL A 246 -2.75 -1.06 -2.63
N HIS A 247 -2.00 -2.15 -2.47
CA HIS A 247 -0.65 -2.30 -3.04
C HIS A 247 -0.62 -3.42 -4.10
N GLY A 248 -0.74 -3.02 -5.36
CA GLY A 248 -0.66 -3.96 -6.50
C GLY A 248 0.79 -4.24 -6.90
N LEU A 249 1.49 -5.13 -6.18
CA LEU A 249 2.86 -5.51 -6.51
C LEU A 249 2.91 -6.35 -7.79
N LEU A 250 1.96 -7.25 -7.98
CA LEU A 250 1.72 -8.06 -9.17
C LEU A 250 3.00 -8.67 -9.79
N ILE A 251 3.71 -9.46 -8.99
CA ILE A 251 5.00 -10.05 -9.39
C ILE A 251 4.81 -11.14 -10.45
N GLY A 252 5.66 -11.10 -11.47
CA GLY A 252 5.67 -12.08 -12.55
C GLY A 252 4.40 -12.05 -13.41
N ASP A 253 3.79 -13.19 -13.62
CA ASP A 253 2.56 -13.40 -14.39
C ASP A 253 1.27 -13.29 -13.58
N SER A 254 1.35 -12.80 -12.33
CA SER A 254 0.22 -12.80 -11.39
C SER A 254 -1.00 -12.07 -11.93
N GLN A 255 -0.84 -10.93 -12.61
CA GLN A 255 -1.95 -10.20 -13.22
C GLN A 255 -2.70 -11.08 -14.23
N LYS A 256 -1.99 -11.76 -15.12
CA LYS A 256 -2.59 -12.66 -16.09
C LYS A 256 -3.32 -13.81 -15.40
N ARG A 257 -2.69 -14.49 -14.45
CA ARG A 257 -3.29 -15.61 -13.72
C ARG A 257 -4.57 -15.24 -12.97
N ILE A 258 -4.62 -14.03 -12.41
CA ILE A 258 -5.81 -13.52 -11.71
C ILE A 258 -6.96 -13.31 -12.71
N LEU A 259 -6.68 -12.71 -13.88
CA LEU A 259 -7.69 -12.50 -14.92
C LEU A 259 -8.16 -13.85 -15.52
N ASP A 260 -7.24 -14.77 -15.80
CA ASP A 260 -7.54 -16.12 -16.31
C ASP A 260 -8.39 -16.94 -15.30
N ALA A 261 -8.31 -16.62 -13.99
CA ALA A 261 -9.15 -17.25 -12.96
C ALA A 261 -10.58 -16.69 -12.91
N GLY A 262 -10.91 -15.72 -13.75
CA GLY A 262 -12.26 -15.17 -13.88
C GLY A 262 -12.47 -13.83 -13.19
N VAL A 263 -11.42 -13.15 -12.73
CA VAL A 263 -11.52 -11.75 -12.29
C VAL A 263 -11.64 -10.84 -13.51
N GLU A 264 -12.65 -9.98 -13.55
CA GLU A 264 -12.94 -9.10 -14.69
C GLU A 264 -12.04 -7.87 -14.72
N GLU A 265 -11.71 -7.32 -13.55
CA GLU A 265 -10.82 -6.17 -13.42
C GLU A 265 -10.04 -6.25 -12.10
N ILE A 266 -8.76 -5.86 -12.17
CA ILE A 266 -7.91 -5.64 -11.00
C ILE A 266 -7.73 -4.14 -10.84
N VAL A 267 -8.05 -3.61 -9.67
CA VAL A 267 -7.94 -2.19 -9.33
C VAL A 267 -6.98 -2.02 -8.15
N ALA A 268 -5.99 -1.19 -8.31
CA ALA A 268 -5.08 -0.82 -7.23
C ALA A 268 -4.97 0.70 -7.07
N THR A 269 -4.38 1.12 -5.94
CA THR A 269 -3.99 2.51 -5.77
C THR A 269 -2.65 2.80 -6.43
N ASP A 270 -2.30 4.07 -6.54
CA ASP A 270 -1.00 4.54 -7.01
C ASP A 270 0.10 4.53 -5.92
N SER A 271 -0.12 3.80 -4.80
CA SER A 271 0.95 3.47 -3.83
C SER A 271 2.08 2.69 -4.49
N VAL A 272 1.74 1.86 -5.48
CA VAL A 272 2.66 1.14 -6.36
C VAL A 272 2.28 1.47 -7.79
N PRO A 273 3.02 2.33 -8.49
CA PRO A 273 2.70 2.72 -9.87
C PRO A 273 2.68 1.52 -10.82
N GLY A 274 1.62 1.41 -11.63
CA GLY A 274 1.47 0.30 -12.58
C GLY A 274 0.18 0.37 -13.39
N SER A 275 -0.02 -0.61 -14.28
CA SER A 275 -1.17 -0.66 -15.21
C SER A 275 -2.54 -0.77 -14.50
N VAL A 276 -2.55 -1.32 -13.29
CA VAL A 276 -3.76 -1.50 -12.46
C VAL A 276 -4.01 -0.35 -11.48
N SER A 277 -3.13 0.65 -11.43
CA SER A 277 -3.23 1.82 -10.54
C SER A 277 -4.32 2.78 -11.04
N LYS A 278 -5.57 2.52 -10.67
CA LYS A 278 -6.76 3.28 -11.10
C LYS A 278 -7.21 4.31 -10.07
N VAL A 279 -6.79 4.17 -8.82
CA VAL A 279 -7.22 5.01 -7.68
C VAL A 279 -6.04 5.79 -7.13
N SER A 280 -6.15 7.13 -7.11
CA SER A 280 -5.08 7.97 -6.58
C SER A 280 -5.17 8.14 -5.07
N LEU A 281 -4.04 8.03 -4.40
CA LEU A 281 -3.89 8.36 -2.97
C LEU A 281 -3.76 9.86 -2.71
N ALA A 282 -3.58 10.69 -3.74
CA ALA A 282 -3.34 12.12 -3.56
C ALA A 282 -4.41 12.82 -2.71
N PRO A 283 -5.73 12.57 -2.86
CA PRO A 283 -6.73 13.18 -1.99
C PRO A 283 -6.58 12.79 -0.52
N LEU A 284 -6.30 11.50 -0.24
CA LEU A 284 -6.12 10.97 1.11
C LEU A 284 -4.90 11.61 1.79
N LEU A 285 -3.75 11.58 1.11
CA LEU A 285 -2.50 12.15 1.61
C LEU A 285 -2.59 13.67 1.78
N SER A 286 -3.26 14.36 0.85
CA SER A 286 -3.45 15.81 0.92
C SER A 286 -4.30 16.21 2.11
N LYS A 287 -5.37 15.46 2.42
CA LYS A 287 -6.18 15.68 3.61
C LYS A 287 -5.35 15.54 4.88
N GLU A 288 -4.55 14.48 4.97
CA GLU A 288 -3.67 14.21 6.13
C GLU A 288 -2.64 15.32 6.33
N LEU A 289 -1.91 15.70 5.28
CA LEU A 289 -0.84 16.71 5.39
C LEU A 289 -1.35 18.11 5.72
N ARG A 290 -2.59 18.44 5.38
CA ARG A 290 -3.22 19.72 5.78
C ARG A 290 -3.49 19.80 7.27
N THR A 291 -3.66 18.68 7.97
CA THR A 291 -3.87 18.65 9.43
C THR A 291 -2.60 18.87 10.24
N GLN A 292 -1.43 18.80 9.56
CA GLN A 292 -0.10 18.94 10.18
C GLN A 292 0.49 20.36 10.06
N LYS A 293 -0.34 21.34 9.76
CA LYS A 293 0.07 22.77 9.70
C LYS A 293 0.37 23.33 11.07
#